data_dd0fb6151df6237f9ca7fcb03339ea13
#
_entry.id   dd0fb6151df6237f9ca7fcb03339ea13
#
_cell.length_a   1.000
_cell.length_b   1.000
_cell.length_c   1.000
_cell.angle_alpha   90.00
_cell.angle_beta   90.00
_cell.angle_gamma   90.00
#
_symmetry.space_group_name_H-M   'P 1'
#
loop_
_entity.id
_entity.type
_entity.pdbx_description
1 polymer ?
#
loop_
_entity_poly.entity_id
_entity_poly.type
_entity_poly.pdbx_seq_one_letter_code
_entity_poly.pdbx_strand_id
1 'polypeptide(L)'
;MSKYICLNNQSHVEESLSIVPIRYEDIFKIMEWRNQQIYHLRQNKILTKEDQENYFNNVIEGLFHKQNPSQIIFSYLEDDKCIGYGGLVNINWSDRRAEMSFLLDTSLKENKSNYSNYFSVFIKLIKKIAFNEIEINRVFTETYSFRTNHINILEENSFILEGSMKEHIYMQKESKYYDSMLHGCLRKNYES
;
A
#
# COMPACT_ATOMS: atom_id res chain seq x y z
N MET A 1 -3.05 20.08 7.91
CA MET A 1 -2.74 18.67 7.56
C MET A 1 -3.69 17.76 8.31
N SER A 2 -4.32 16.82 7.61
CA SER A 2 -5.17 15.80 8.20
C SER A 2 -4.34 14.89 9.10
N LYS A 3 -4.95 14.38 10.19
CA LYS A 3 -4.27 13.55 11.19
C LYS A 3 -5.14 12.35 11.56
N TYR A 4 -4.56 11.16 11.56
CA TYR A 4 -5.21 9.98 12.13
C TYR A 4 -5.13 10.04 13.66
N ILE A 5 -6.28 10.05 14.33
CA ILE A 5 -6.31 10.07 15.82
C ILE A 5 -5.79 8.76 16.43
N CYS A 6 -5.74 7.67 15.66
CA CYS A 6 -5.20 6.38 16.08
C CYS A 6 -3.66 6.29 16.01
N LEU A 7 -2.97 7.32 15.48
CA LEU A 7 -1.51 7.35 15.36
C LEU A 7 -0.91 8.40 16.30
N ASN A 8 0.15 8.01 17.01
CA ASN A 8 0.93 8.94 17.83
C ASN A 8 1.78 9.87 16.95
N ASN A 9 2.35 9.32 15.86
CA ASN A 9 3.17 10.08 14.91
C ASN A 9 2.48 10.15 13.55
N GLN A 10 2.42 11.35 13.00
CA GLN A 10 1.77 11.59 11.70
C GLN A 10 2.76 11.56 10.53
N SER A 11 4.06 11.53 10.80
CA SER A 11 5.11 11.47 9.79
C SER A 11 6.18 10.47 10.20
N HIS A 12 6.57 9.62 9.26
CA HIS A 12 7.65 8.67 9.41
C HIS A 12 8.63 8.88 8.28
N VAL A 13 9.89 9.04 8.62
CA VAL A 13 10.96 9.42 7.70
C VAL A 13 12.06 8.35 7.71
N GLU A 14 12.60 8.09 6.53
CA GLU A 14 13.81 7.30 6.30
C GLU A 14 14.62 8.00 5.19
N GLU A 15 15.73 8.64 5.54
CA GLU A 15 16.53 9.49 4.65
C GLU A 15 15.69 10.61 4.00
N SER A 16 15.63 10.68 2.66
CA SER A 16 14.81 11.64 1.91
C SER A 16 13.35 11.20 1.73
N LEU A 17 13.04 9.96 2.13
CA LEU A 17 11.72 9.36 1.92
C LEU A 17 10.87 9.45 3.18
N SER A 18 9.60 9.78 3.03
CA SER A 18 8.67 9.87 4.14
C SER A 18 7.26 9.46 3.77
N ILE A 19 6.49 9.05 4.78
CA ILE A 19 5.04 8.86 4.65
C ILE A 19 4.32 9.80 5.62
N VAL A 20 3.27 10.45 5.10
CA VAL A 20 2.37 11.31 5.87
C VAL A 20 0.92 10.90 5.59
N PRO A 21 -0.06 11.19 6.47
CA PRO A 21 -1.47 10.95 6.15
C PRO A 21 -1.79 11.46 4.76
N ILE A 22 -2.55 10.68 3.99
CA ILE A 22 -2.84 11.01 2.59
C ILE A 22 -3.30 12.45 2.44
N ARG A 23 -2.67 13.19 1.53
CA ARG A 23 -2.92 14.62 1.32
C ARG A 23 -3.92 14.83 0.19
N TYR A 24 -4.80 15.81 0.36
CA TYR A 24 -5.79 16.16 -0.66
C TYR A 24 -5.13 16.62 -1.97
N GLU A 25 -4.03 17.37 -1.90
CA GLU A 25 -3.29 17.84 -3.08
C GLU A 25 -2.71 16.71 -3.96
N ASP A 26 -2.59 15.49 -3.42
CA ASP A 26 -2.01 14.36 -4.16
C ASP A 26 -3.05 13.48 -4.87
N ILE A 27 -4.35 13.64 -4.57
CA ILE A 27 -5.39 12.70 -4.99
C ILE A 27 -5.50 12.53 -6.51
N PHE A 28 -5.26 13.58 -7.29
CA PHE A 28 -5.36 13.50 -8.76
C PHE A 28 -4.14 12.81 -9.37
N LYS A 29 -2.94 13.02 -8.83
CA LYS A 29 -1.76 12.24 -9.22
C LYS A 29 -1.95 10.76 -8.92
N ILE A 30 -2.45 10.44 -7.72
CA ILE A 30 -2.77 9.07 -7.32
C ILE A 30 -3.79 8.45 -8.29
N MET A 31 -4.82 9.18 -8.66
CA MET A 31 -5.82 8.74 -9.65
C MET A 31 -5.17 8.42 -11.00
N GLU A 32 -4.29 9.30 -11.51
CA GLU A 32 -3.57 9.08 -12.76
C GLU A 32 -2.72 7.81 -12.70
N TRP A 33 -1.94 7.62 -11.65
CA TRP A 33 -1.12 6.41 -11.47
C TRP A 33 -1.96 5.15 -11.35
N ARG A 34 -3.11 5.22 -10.64
CA ARG A 34 -4.06 4.11 -10.56
C ARG A 34 -4.61 3.73 -11.94
N ASN A 35 -4.99 4.70 -12.73
CA ASN A 35 -5.52 4.48 -14.07
C ASN A 35 -4.48 3.90 -15.02
N GLN A 36 -3.24 4.37 -14.96
CA GLN A 36 -2.12 3.84 -15.76
C GLN A 36 -1.76 2.40 -15.37
N GLN A 37 -1.93 2.05 -14.11
CA GLN A 37 -1.53 0.76 -13.54
C GLN A 37 -2.72 -0.17 -13.23
N ILE A 38 -3.88 0.09 -13.81
CA ILE A 38 -5.14 -0.64 -13.57
C ILE A 38 -5.00 -2.16 -13.77
N TYR A 39 -4.10 -2.59 -14.63
CA TYR A 39 -3.89 -3.99 -15.00
C TYR A 39 -3.44 -4.90 -13.83
N HIS A 40 -2.95 -4.33 -12.73
CA HIS A 40 -2.56 -5.08 -11.55
C HIS A 40 -3.23 -4.61 -10.26
N LEU A 41 -4.23 -3.75 -10.38
CA LEU A 41 -5.02 -3.27 -9.25
C LEU A 41 -6.39 -3.97 -9.24
N ARG A 42 -7.01 -4.05 -8.06
CA ARG A 42 -8.40 -4.48 -7.91
C ARG A 42 -9.37 -3.35 -8.31
N GLN A 43 -9.09 -2.72 -9.45
CA GLN A 43 -9.85 -1.61 -10.01
C GLN A 43 -10.45 -2.08 -11.34
N ASN A 44 -11.75 -1.94 -11.50
CA ASN A 44 -12.51 -2.45 -12.65
C ASN A 44 -12.90 -1.38 -13.67
N LYS A 45 -12.65 -0.10 -13.37
CA LYS A 45 -12.96 1.04 -14.26
C LYS A 45 -11.89 2.12 -14.16
N ILE A 46 -11.79 2.95 -15.18
CA ILE A 46 -11.00 4.19 -15.12
C ILE A 46 -11.68 5.15 -14.16
N LEU A 47 -10.91 5.71 -13.21
CA LEU A 47 -11.39 6.70 -12.26
C LEU A 47 -11.45 8.08 -12.89
N THR A 48 -12.51 8.80 -12.62
CA THR A 48 -12.65 10.23 -12.93
C THR A 48 -12.19 11.09 -11.74
N LYS A 49 -12.01 12.39 -11.97
CA LYS A 49 -11.72 13.33 -10.88
C LYS A 49 -12.83 13.32 -9.83
N GLU A 50 -14.07 13.28 -10.28
CA GLU A 50 -15.25 13.21 -9.39
C GLU A 50 -15.24 11.92 -8.55
N ASP A 51 -14.93 10.74 -9.13
CA ASP A 51 -14.80 9.50 -8.37
C ASP A 51 -13.76 9.65 -7.26
N GLN A 52 -12.61 10.28 -7.57
CA GLN A 52 -11.50 10.43 -6.64
C GLN A 52 -11.81 11.43 -5.52
N GLU A 53 -12.43 12.56 -5.84
CA GLU A 53 -12.90 13.54 -4.85
C GLU A 53 -13.97 12.95 -3.94
N ASN A 54 -14.95 12.25 -4.51
CA ASN A 54 -15.99 11.58 -3.75
C ASN A 54 -15.43 10.53 -2.80
N TYR A 55 -14.45 9.75 -3.26
CA TYR A 55 -13.78 8.77 -2.39
C TYR A 55 -13.04 9.45 -1.24
N PHE A 56 -12.32 10.53 -1.50
CA PHE A 56 -11.61 11.28 -0.46
C PHE A 56 -12.59 11.85 0.56
N ASN A 57 -13.59 12.62 0.11
CA ASN A 57 -14.52 13.32 0.98
C ASN A 57 -15.43 12.37 1.77
N ASN A 58 -15.92 11.31 1.15
CA ASN A 58 -16.92 10.43 1.77
C ASN A 58 -16.29 9.23 2.52
N VAL A 59 -15.04 8.87 2.21
CA VAL A 59 -14.37 7.72 2.83
C VAL A 59 -13.16 8.15 3.63
N ILE A 60 -12.18 8.79 2.99
CA ILE A 60 -10.88 9.08 3.61
C ILE A 60 -11.02 10.06 4.78
N GLU A 61 -11.75 11.17 4.61
CA GLU A 61 -11.91 12.17 5.67
C GLU A 61 -12.49 11.56 6.95
N GLY A 62 -13.48 10.69 6.83
CA GLY A 62 -14.08 10.02 7.97
C GLY A 62 -13.14 9.08 8.72
N LEU A 63 -12.08 8.57 8.06
CA LEU A 63 -11.11 7.67 8.69
C LEU A 63 -10.17 8.39 9.65
N PHE A 64 -9.84 9.66 9.40
CA PHE A 64 -8.97 10.45 10.27
C PHE A 64 -9.48 10.56 11.71
N HIS A 65 -10.81 10.52 11.89
CA HIS A 65 -11.49 10.71 13.17
C HIS A 65 -11.89 9.39 13.87
N LYS A 66 -11.41 8.25 13.40
CA LYS A 66 -11.73 6.93 14.01
C LYS A 66 -10.54 6.41 14.81
N GLN A 67 -10.82 5.89 16.02
CA GLN A 67 -9.81 5.14 16.79
C GLN A 67 -9.44 3.82 16.11
N ASN A 68 -10.44 3.17 15.49
CA ASN A 68 -10.26 1.91 14.77
C ASN A 68 -10.70 2.09 13.30
N PRO A 69 -9.94 2.84 12.47
CA PRO A 69 -10.27 3.00 11.07
C PRO A 69 -10.11 1.69 10.30
N SER A 70 -10.92 1.46 9.27
CA SER A 70 -10.79 0.29 8.40
C SER A 70 -9.57 0.33 7.49
N GLN A 71 -8.98 1.51 7.32
CA GLN A 71 -7.74 1.72 6.57
C GLN A 71 -6.99 2.97 7.05
N ILE A 72 -5.68 2.96 6.92
CA ILE A 72 -4.76 4.06 7.21
C ILE A 72 -3.89 4.24 5.97
N ILE A 73 -4.14 5.31 5.22
CA ILE A 73 -3.51 5.56 3.92
C ILE A 73 -2.60 6.76 4.00
N PHE A 74 -1.47 6.68 3.35
CA PHE A 74 -0.41 7.69 3.34
C PHE A 74 -0.10 8.17 1.93
N SER A 75 0.24 9.44 1.78
CA SER A 75 1.08 9.93 0.68
C SER A 75 2.52 9.52 0.96
N TYR A 76 3.19 8.95 -0.06
CA TYR A 76 4.61 8.61 0.00
C TYR A 76 5.42 9.69 -0.72
N LEU A 77 6.37 10.28 -0.01
CA LEU A 77 7.06 11.50 -0.43
C LEU A 77 8.56 11.27 -0.55
N GLU A 78 9.17 11.94 -1.53
CA GLU A 78 10.61 12.18 -1.63
C GLU A 78 10.83 13.69 -1.66
N ASP A 79 11.59 14.24 -0.70
CA ASP A 79 11.79 15.69 -0.52
C ASP A 79 10.46 16.47 -0.61
N ASP A 80 9.47 16.08 0.18
CA ASP A 80 8.10 16.62 0.23
C ASP A 80 7.25 16.47 -1.05
N LYS A 81 7.79 15.92 -2.12
CA LYS A 81 7.09 15.68 -3.37
C LYS A 81 6.44 14.29 -3.36
N CYS A 82 5.15 14.21 -3.66
CA CYS A 82 4.47 12.92 -3.75
C CYS A 82 5.01 12.08 -4.91
N ILE A 83 5.47 10.87 -4.58
CA ILE A 83 6.01 9.86 -5.50
C ILE A 83 5.20 8.57 -5.49
N GLY A 84 4.24 8.43 -4.58
CA GLY A 84 3.42 7.23 -4.46
C GLY A 84 2.41 7.36 -3.34
N TYR A 85 1.69 6.29 -3.08
CA TYR A 85 0.79 6.19 -1.96
C TYR A 85 0.57 4.73 -1.57
N GLY A 86 0.05 4.53 -0.38
CA GLY A 86 -0.31 3.21 0.12
C GLY A 86 -0.55 3.26 1.63
N GLY A 87 -0.51 2.12 2.27
CA GLY A 87 -0.75 2.02 3.71
C GLY A 87 -1.31 0.67 4.12
N LEU A 88 -2.08 0.70 5.18
CA LEU A 88 -2.77 -0.46 5.72
C LEU A 88 -4.25 -0.39 5.36
N VAL A 89 -4.77 -1.43 4.73
CA VAL A 89 -6.18 -1.56 4.33
C VAL A 89 -6.77 -2.84 4.93
N ASN A 90 -8.09 -2.98 4.88
CA ASN A 90 -8.77 -4.17 5.42
C ASN A 90 -8.33 -4.48 6.86
N ILE A 91 -8.14 -3.44 7.68
CA ILE A 91 -7.69 -3.59 9.06
C ILE A 91 -8.77 -4.30 9.87
N ASN A 92 -8.42 -5.45 10.42
CA ASN A 92 -9.22 -6.16 11.40
C ASN A 92 -8.56 -5.97 12.78
N TRP A 93 -9.14 -5.09 13.57
CA TRP A 93 -8.61 -4.72 14.88
C TRP A 93 -8.73 -5.86 15.91
N SER A 94 -9.78 -6.68 15.82
CA SER A 94 -9.98 -7.83 16.71
C SER A 94 -8.95 -8.92 16.48
N ASP A 95 -8.67 -9.24 15.20
CA ASP A 95 -7.69 -10.25 14.81
C ASP A 95 -6.27 -9.67 14.72
N ARG A 96 -6.10 -8.36 14.89
CA ARG A 96 -4.83 -7.63 14.77
C ARG A 96 -4.10 -7.92 13.47
N ARG A 97 -4.80 -7.83 12.33
CA ARG A 97 -4.24 -8.03 10.99
C ARG A 97 -4.64 -6.92 10.03
N ALA A 98 -3.78 -6.65 9.08
CA ALA A 98 -4.04 -5.65 8.03
C ALA A 98 -3.40 -6.08 6.71
N GLU A 99 -3.99 -5.69 5.60
CA GLU A 99 -3.39 -5.83 4.27
C GLU A 99 -2.56 -4.58 3.96
N MET A 100 -1.33 -4.76 3.46
CA MET A 100 -0.51 -3.65 2.98
C MET A 100 -0.85 -3.35 1.51
N SER A 101 -1.08 -2.08 1.20
CA SER A 101 -1.28 -1.55 -0.15
C SER A 101 -0.13 -0.62 -0.52
N PHE A 102 0.33 -0.67 -1.78
CA PHE A 102 1.39 0.20 -2.29
C PHE A 102 1.23 0.47 -3.79
N LEU A 103 1.40 1.72 -4.17
CA LEU A 103 1.51 2.15 -5.55
C LEU A 103 2.54 3.28 -5.67
N LEU A 104 3.47 3.13 -6.60
CA LEU A 104 4.47 4.14 -6.94
C LEU A 104 4.05 4.89 -8.21
N ASP A 105 4.54 6.11 -8.37
CA ASP A 105 4.49 6.85 -9.63
C ASP A 105 4.94 5.96 -10.79
N THR A 106 4.16 5.95 -11.86
CA THR A 106 4.40 5.06 -13.01
C THR A 106 5.77 5.30 -13.64
N SER A 107 6.23 6.55 -13.69
CA SER A 107 7.53 6.91 -14.26
C SER A 107 8.72 6.36 -13.44
N LEU A 108 8.57 6.25 -12.13
CA LEU A 108 9.61 5.73 -11.23
C LEU A 108 9.68 4.21 -11.20
N LYS A 109 8.61 3.54 -11.63
CA LYS A 109 8.51 2.09 -11.65
C LYS A 109 9.36 1.42 -12.73
N GLU A 110 9.69 2.11 -13.80
CA GLU A 110 10.43 1.54 -14.96
C GLU A 110 11.86 1.15 -14.59
N ASN A 111 12.50 1.87 -13.69
CA ASN A 111 13.82 1.52 -13.17
C ASN A 111 13.70 0.54 -12.01
N LYS A 112 14.03 -0.74 -12.24
CA LYS A 112 13.89 -1.81 -11.25
C LYS A 112 14.68 -1.56 -9.96
N SER A 113 15.89 -1.01 -10.04
CA SER A 113 16.71 -0.71 -8.85
C SER A 113 16.05 0.37 -7.99
N ASN A 114 15.59 1.45 -8.62
CA ASN A 114 14.89 2.51 -7.90
C ASN A 114 13.58 2.00 -7.28
N TYR A 115 12.81 1.20 -8.04
CA TYR A 115 11.59 0.59 -7.54
C TYR A 115 11.85 -0.27 -6.30
N SER A 116 12.92 -1.09 -6.31
CA SER A 116 13.29 -1.93 -5.16
C SER A 116 13.59 -1.08 -3.92
N ASN A 117 14.36 -0.01 -4.08
CA ASN A 117 14.66 0.89 -2.97
C ASN A 117 13.40 1.56 -2.42
N TYR A 118 12.60 2.19 -3.27
CA TYR A 118 11.36 2.87 -2.86
C TYR A 118 10.41 1.90 -2.16
N PHE A 119 10.22 0.70 -2.70
CA PHE A 119 9.28 -0.24 -2.10
C PHE A 119 9.82 -0.83 -0.78
N SER A 120 11.12 -1.14 -0.66
CA SER A 120 11.71 -1.61 0.59
C SER A 120 11.62 -0.58 1.71
N VAL A 121 11.90 0.69 1.41
CA VAL A 121 11.75 1.77 2.39
C VAL A 121 10.29 1.94 2.80
N PHE A 122 9.36 1.91 1.85
CA PHE A 122 7.93 1.97 2.17
C PHE A 122 7.49 0.81 3.09
N ILE A 123 7.92 -0.43 2.79
CA ILE A 123 7.65 -1.60 3.64
C ILE A 123 8.18 -1.36 5.07
N LYS A 124 9.41 -0.86 5.21
CA LYS A 124 10.03 -0.55 6.51
C LYS A 124 9.17 0.43 7.31
N LEU A 125 8.73 1.52 6.67
CA LEU A 125 7.91 2.55 7.31
C LEU A 125 6.52 2.01 7.72
N ILE A 126 5.88 1.23 6.86
CA ILE A 126 4.57 0.63 7.17
C ILE A 126 4.66 -0.42 8.27
N LYS A 127 5.72 -1.25 8.30
CA LYS A 127 5.96 -2.21 9.39
C LYS A 127 6.13 -1.49 10.73
N LYS A 128 6.86 -0.37 10.76
CA LYS A 128 7.03 0.45 11.96
C LYS A 128 5.68 0.94 12.50
N ILE A 129 4.79 1.42 11.64
CA ILE A 129 3.44 1.84 12.06
C ILE A 129 2.64 0.62 12.53
N ALA A 130 2.56 -0.42 11.71
CA ALA A 130 1.73 -1.58 11.99
C ALA A 130 2.10 -2.26 13.30
N PHE A 131 3.40 -2.48 13.54
CA PHE A 131 3.86 -3.28 14.67
C PHE A 131 4.10 -2.45 15.93
N ASN A 132 4.57 -1.19 15.80
CA ASN A 132 4.97 -0.40 16.95
C ASN A 132 3.93 0.65 17.38
N GLU A 133 3.11 1.17 16.47
CA GLU A 133 2.12 2.19 16.84
C GLU A 133 0.72 1.64 17.06
N ILE A 134 0.23 0.81 16.11
CA ILE A 134 -1.14 0.27 16.20
C ILE A 134 -1.17 -1.20 16.63
N GLU A 135 -0.03 -1.78 16.98
CA GLU A 135 0.12 -3.12 17.57
C GLU A 135 -0.56 -4.25 16.78
N ILE A 136 -0.59 -4.14 15.45
CA ILE A 136 -1.03 -5.22 14.57
C ILE A 136 -0.07 -6.41 14.72
N ASN A 137 -0.58 -7.62 14.77
CA ASN A 137 0.25 -8.83 14.84
C ASN A 137 0.69 -9.33 13.46
N ARG A 138 -0.09 -9.02 12.42
CA ARG A 138 0.11 -9.56 11.08
C ARG A 138 -0.14 -8.53 9.99
N VAL A 139 0.83 -8.31 9.13
CA VAL A 139 0.68 -7.59 7.85
C VAL A 139 0.74 -8.62 6.73
N PHE A 140 -0.18 -8.55 5.77
CA PHE A 140 -0.21 -9.46 4.63
C PHE A 140 -0.41 -8.70 3.32
N THR A 141 -0.16 -9.35 2.22
CA THR A 141 -0.41 -8.85 0.86
C THR A 141 -0.94 -9.95 -0.03
N GLU A 142 -1.70 -9.55 -1.05
CA GLU A 142 -2.04 -10.39 -2.20
C GLU A 142 -1.43 -9.77 -3.45
N THR A 143 -0.62 -10.54 -4.18
CA THR A 143 0.13 -10.06 -5.34
C THR A 143 -0.02 -11.05 -6.51
N TYR A 144 -0.32 -10.53 -7.70
CA TYR A 144 -0.45 -11.38 -8.90
C TYR A 144 0.91 -11.95 -9.31
N SER A 145 0.95 -13.23 -9.67
CA SER A 145 2.19 -14.00 -9.90
C SER A 145 3.11 -13.44 -10.99
N PHE A 146 2.59 -12.65 -11.94
CA PHE A 146 3.42 -11.98 -12.95
C PHE A 146 4.24 -10.80 -12.42
N ARG A 147 3.97 -10.33 -11.20
CA ARG A 147 4.73 -9.23 -10.57
C ARG A 147 5.97 -9.74 -9.83
N THR A 148 6.80 -10.50 -10.51
CA THR A 148 7.96 -11.20 -9.90
C THR A 148 8.90 -10.30 -9.12
N ASN A 149 9.25 -9.11 -9.66
CA ASN A 149 10.10 -8.16 -8.95
C ASN A 149 9.47 -7.66 -7.63
N HIS A 150 8.16 -7.42 -7.63
CA HIS A 150 7.44 -7.01 -6.43
C HIS A 150 7.42 -8.12 -5.36
N ILE A 151 7.23 -9.37 -5.79
CA ILE A 151 7.25 -10.54 -4.92
C ILE A 151 8.63 -10.74 -4.30
N ASN A 152 9.70 -10.66 -5.09
CA ASN A 152 11.07 -10.79 -4.57
C ASN A 152 11.37 -9.72 -3.49
N ILE A 153 10.94 -8.47 -3.72
CA ILE A 153 11.15 -7.40 -2.72
C ILE A 153 10.36 -7.69 -1.43
N LEU A 154 9.15 -8.22 -1.52
CA LEU A 154 8.39 -8.64 -0.34
C LEU A 154 9.16 -9.69 0.47
N GLU A 155 9.68 -10.72 -0.20
CA GLU A 155 10.44 -11.81 0.42
C GLU A 155 11.76 -11.32 1.04
N GLU A 156 12.49 -10.44 0.34
CA GLU A 156 13.69 -9.76 0.85
C GLU A 156 13.40 -8.90 2.10
N ASN A 157 12.15 -8.44 2.24
CA ASN A 157 11.68 -7.67 3.40
C ASN A 157 10.88 -8.52 4.40
N SER A 158 11.21 -9.80 4.55
CA SER A 158 10.67 -10.73 5.56
C SER A 158 9.17 -11.03 5.43
N PHE A 159 8.58 -10.85 4.25
CA PHE A 159 7.29 -11.44 3.95
C PHE A 159 7.49 -12.87 3.46
N ILE A 160 6.74 -13.79 4.01
CA ILE A 160 6.83 -15.22 3.70
C ILE A 160 5.65 -15.60 2.82
N LEU A 161 5.90 -16.34 1.74
CA LEU A 161 4.84 -16.92 0.93
C LEU A 161 4.05 -17.96 1.76
N GLU A 162 2.76 -17.74 1.90
CA GLU A 162 1.86 -18.58 2.69
C GLU A 162 0.92 -19.44 1.81
N GLY A 163 0.71 -19.01 0.57
CA GLY A 163 -0.14 -19.74 -0.35
C GLY A 163 -0.24 -19.10 -1.73
N SER A 164 -0.79 -19.88 -2.66
CA SER A 164 -1.07 -19.45 -4.03
C SER A 164 -2.49 -19.86 -4.41
N MET A 165 -3.31 -18.89 -4.77
CA MET A 165 -4.64 -19.14 -5.35
C MET A 165 -4.45 -19.33 -6.85
N LYS A 166 -4.70 -20.57 -7.31
CA LYS A 166 -4.46 -20.94 -8.71
C LYS A 166 -5.49 -20.32 -9.64
N GLU A 167 -5.00 -19.81 -10.79
CA GLU A 167 -5.83 -19.25 -11.87
C GLU A 167 -6.86 -18.22 -11.36
N HIS A 168 -6.47 -17.43 -10.36
CA HIS A 168 -7.37 -16.53 -9.65
C HIS A 168 -7.74 -15.28 -10.44
N ILE A 169 -6.84 -14.80 -11.33
CA ILE A 169 -7.03 -13.56 -12.10
C ILE A 169 -6.99 -13.84 -13.60
N TYR A 170 -8.01 -13.39 -14.32
CA TYR A 170 -8.02 -13.43 -15.78
C TYR A 170 -7.59 -12.10 -16.38
N MET A 171 -6.49 -12.11 -17.13
CA MET A 171 -5.98 -10.94 -17.85
C MET A 171 -6.52 -10.92 -19.27
N GLN A 172 -7.55 -10.12 -19.53
CA GLN A 172 -8.23 -10.06 -20.84
C GLN A 172 -7.27 -9.75 -22.00
N LYS A 173 -6.33 -8.81 -21.82
CA LYS A 173 -5.37 -8.42 -22.87
C LYS A 173 -4.47 -9.57 -23.31
N GLU A 174 -4.19 -10.53 -22.44
CA GLU A 174 -3.30 -11.66 -22.70
C GLU A 174 -4.08 -12.97 -22.88
N SER A 175 -5.41 -12.94 -22.67
CA SER A 175 -6.29 -14.12 -22.67
C SER A 175 -5.75 -15.25 -21.79
N LYS A 176 -5.26 -14.91 -20.61
CA LYS A 176 -4.54 -15.82 -19.73
C LYS A 176 -4.96 -15.67 -18.26
N TYR A 177 -4.99 -16.79 -17.53
CA TYR A 177 -5.13 -16.79 -16.08
C TYR A 177 -3.76 -16.66 -15.39
N TYR A 178 -3.76 -16.01 -14.24
CA TYR A 178 -2.62 -15.88 -13.35
C TYR A 178 -3.01 -16.24 -11.91
N ASP A 179 -2.04 -16.79 -11.20
CA ASP A 179 -2.18 -17.06 -9.77
C ASP A 179 -2.13 -15.77 -8.97
N SER A 180 -2.72 -15.80 -7.78
CA SER A 180 -2.56 -14.76 -6.78
C SER A 180 -1.78 -15.30 -5.59
N MET A 181 -0.67 -14.65 -5.26
CA MET A 181 0.29 -15.04 -4.24
C MET A 181 -0.02 -14.32 -2.93
N LEU A 182 -0.18 -15.08 -1.85
CA LEU A 182 -0.43 -14.56 -0.52
C LEU A 182 0.87 -14.57 0.29
N HIS A 183 1.29 -13.39 0.75
CA HIS A 183 2.46 -13.23 1.60
C HIS A 183 2.07 -12.62 2.94
N GLY A 184 2.73 -13.08 4.01
CA GLY A 184 2.51 -12.57 5.36
C GLY A 184 3.81 -12.23 6.08
N CYS A 185 3.75 -11.20 6.93
CA CYS A 185 4.81 -10.83 7.86
C CYS A 185 4.21 -10.73 9.26
N LEU A 186 4.77 -11.45 10.21
CA LEU A 186 4.35 -11.43 11.61
C LEU A 186 5.22 -10.47 12.43
N ARG A 187 4.62 -9.85 13.45
CA ARG A 187 5.32 -8.94 14.37
C ARG A 187 6.59 -9.58 14.97
N LYS A 188 6.51 -10.83 15.40
CA LYS A 188 7.67 -11.57 15.95
C LYS A 188 8.87 -11.66 14.99
N ASN A 189 8.62 -11.63 13.67
CA ASN A 189 9.69 -11.67 12.65
C ASN A 189 10.27 -10.29 12.38
N TYR A 190 9.60 -9.23 12.83
CA TYR A 190 10.08 -7.85 12.75
C TYR A 190 10.96 -7.47 13.96
N GLU A 191 10.66 -8.03 15.11
CA GLU A 191 11.36 -7.79 16.38
C GLU A 191 12.63 -8.66 16.55
N SER A 192 12.85 -9.63 15.66
CA SER A 192 14.03 -10.52 15.62
C SER A 192 15.16 -9.94 14.77
#